data_f5ec4754948413ccbed78e066a339e30
#
_entry.id   f5ec4754948413ccbed78e066a339e30
#
_cell.length_a   1.000
_cell.length_b   1.000
_cell.length_c   1.000
_cell.angle_alpha   90.00
_cell.angle_beta   90.00
_cell.angle_gamma   90.00
#
_symmetry.space_group_name_H-M   'P 1'
#
loop_
_entity.id
_entity.type
_entity.pdbx_description
1 polymer ?
#
loop_
_entity_poly.entity_id
_entity_poly.type
_entity_poly.pdbx_seq_one_letter_code
_entity_poly.pdbx_strand_id
1 'polypeptide(L)'
;MIRRAIALLFLLLPGLSLTAQRVAAPVTGLRVYLFDCGVINGENPLDYGLSKDQVKDPSMVVPCYLIVHPKGTLVWDVGAIPDSAFHGDHPMHLRDDNDIVTVPRPLLPQMAAIGYPASSITYVAFSHYHFDHIANANAFAGSTWLVHPAERDAMFTASAQQQTLYYQLKHSKTILLTDNDYDVFGDGSVVIKYAPGHTPGHQVLALKLPETGPVLIAGDLWHYPAERSLTTAPKDDANPQQTLASRRAMEAYLKQSGAQLWIEHDPVTFAWLKKAPDYIQ
;
A
#
# COMPACT_ATOMS: atom_id res chain seq x y z
N MET A 1 -19.03 38.07 -68.12
CA MET A 1 -18.32 36.83 -67.71
C MET A 1 -17.97 36.99 -66.23
N ILE A 2 -18.69 36.33 -65.32
CA ILE A 2 -18.52 36.43 -63.86
C ILE A 2 -17.83 35.12 -63.44
N ARG A 3 -16.58 35.17 -63.02
CA ARG A 3 -15.83 34.04 -62.46
C ARG A 3 -16.20 33.86 -61.00
N ARG A 4 -16.89 32.74 -60.65
CA ARG A 4 -17.16 32.33 -59.28
C ARG A 4 -15.90 31.62 -58.76
N ALA A 5 -15.30 32.17 -57.70
CA ALA A 5 -14.26 31.50 -56.95
C ALA A 5 -14.92 30.55 -55.92
N ILE A 6 -14.59 29.27 -55.98
CA ILE A 6 -14.99 28.27 -54.98
C ILE A 6 -13.90 28.27 -53.91
N ALA A 7 -14.25 28.69 -52.71
CA ALA A 7 -13.38 28.56 -51.53
C ALA A 7 -13.55 27.17 -50.94
N LEU A 8 -12.50 26.34 -51.01
CA LEU A 8 -12.43 25.05 -50.29
C LEU A 8 -12.12 25.32 -48.81
N LEU A 9 -13.08 25.04 -47.95
CA LEU A 9 -12.94 25.08 -46.52
C LEU A 9 -12.33 23.72 -46.06
N PHE A 10 -11.04 23.72 -45.69
CA PHE A 10 -10.39 22.56 -45.05
C PHE A 10 -10.81 22.52 -43.57
N LEU A 11 -11.71 21.59 -43.23
CA LEU A 11 -12.02 21.22 -41.86
C LEU A 11 -10.83 20.43 -41.29
N LEU A 12 -10.02 21.07 -40.47
CA LEU A 12 -9.01 20.40 -39.59
C LEU A 12 -9.78 19.68 -38.47
N LEU A 13 -9.91 18.38 -38.60
CA LEU A 13 -10.36 17.53 -37.48
C LEU A 13 -9.22 17.48 -36.43
N PRO A 14 -9.50 17.77 -35.16
CA PRO A 14 -8.53 17.58 -34.11
C PRO A 14 -8.20 16.09 -34.00
N GLY A 15 -6.94 15.75 -34.23
CA GLY A 15 -6.44 14.39 -34.07
C GLY A 15 -6.62 13.95 -32.62
N LEU A 16 -7.52 13.01 -32.35
CA LEU A 16 -7.57 12.27 -31.11
C LEU A 16 -6.26 11.46 -31.00
N SER A 17 -5.33 11.96 -30.17
CA SER A 17 -4.17 11.19 -29.76
C SER A 17 -4.68 10.06 -28.85
N LEU A 18 -4.90 8.87 -29.44
CA LEU A 18 -5.02 7.64 -28.65
C LEU A 18 -3.65 7.39 -28.00
N THR A 19 -3.52 7.76 -26.74
CA THR A 19 -2.41 7.27 -25.91
C THR A 19 -2.61 5.76 -25.75
N ALA A 20 -1.85 4.98 -26.51
CA ALA A 20 -1.83 3.53 -26.36
C ALA A 20 -1.45 3.20 -24.91
N GLN A 21 -2.39 2.57 -24.20
CA GLN A 21 -2.16 2.14 -22.83
C GLN A 21 -1.01 1.11 -22.85
N ARG A 22 0.07 1.43 -22.16
CA ARG A 22 1.23 0.53 -22.08
C ARG A 22 0.80 -0.74 -21.33
N VAL A 23 0.84 -1.87 -21.98
CA VAL A 23 0.66 -3.18 -21.36
C VAL A 23 2.03 -3.64 -20.89
N ALA A 24 2.16 -3.99 -19.63
CA ALA A 24 3.42 -4.49 -19.09
C ALA A 24 3.81 -5.82 -19.76
N ALA A 25 5.11 -5.98 -20.03
CA ALA A 25 5.63 -7.24 -20.56
C ALA A 25 5.52 -8.37 -19.51
N PRO A 26 5.32 -9.64 -19.93
CA PRO A 26 5.37 -10.77 -19.02
C PRO A 26 6.66 -10.80 -18.20
N VAL A 27 6.54 -11.11 -16.90
CA VAL A 27 7.69 -11.21 -16.01
C VAL A 27 8.07 -12.67 -15.78
N THR A 28 9.38 -12.93 -15.62
CA THR A 28 9.91 -14.28 -15.38
C THR A 28 10.23 -14.54 -13.89
N GLY A 29 10.13 -13.50 -13.05
CA GLY A 29 10.42 -13.57 -11.62
C GLY A 29 9.62 -12.55 -10.83
N LEU A 30 9.67 -12.65 -9.51
CA LEU A 30 9.00 -11.73 -8.60
C LEU A 30 9.66 -10.35 -8.66
N ARG A 31 8.83 -9.29 -8.77
CA ARG A 31 9.23 -7.89 -8.73
C ARG A 31 8.36 -7.12 -7.77
N VAL A 32 8.97 -6.17 -7.08
CA VAL A 32 8.26 -5.21 -6.21
C VAL A 32 8.51 -3.81 -6.73
N TYR A 33 7.44 -3.10 -7.07
CA TYR A 33 7.44 -1.67 -7.31
C TYR A 33 6.96 -0.97 -6.05
N LEU A 34 7.75 -0.02 -5.58
CA LEU A 34 7.46 0.80 -4.42
C LEU A 34 7.06 2.19 -4.89
N PHE A 35 5.91 2.70 -4.42
CA PHE A 35 5.43 4.04 -4.71
C PHE A 35 5.51 4.89 -3.46
N ASP A 36 5.81 6.17 -3.66
CA ASP A 36 5.68 7.19 -2.63
C ASP A 36 4.21 7.65 -2.58
N CYS A 37 3.50 7.14 -1.59
CA CYS A 37 2.08 7.42 -1.37
C CYS A 37 1.85 8.45 -0.25
N GLY A 38 2.93 9.06 0.25
CA GLY A 38 2.84 10.18 1.15
C GLY A 38 3.78 10.14 2.35
N VAL A 39 3.63 11.17 3.17
CA VAL A 39 4.29 11.29 4.47
C VAL A 39 3.32 11.93 5.46
N ILE A 40 3.31 11.42 6.68
CA ILE A 40 2.58 11.94 7.82
C ILE A 40 3.59 12.67 8.71
N ASN A 41 3.29 13.93 9.03
CA ASN A 41 4.10 14.77 9.91
C ASN A 41 3.25 15.23 11.10
N GLY A 42 3.84 15.30 12.28
CA GLY A 42 3.16 15.71 13.50
C GLY A 42 3.09 14.63 14.55
N GLU A 43 3.42 13.42 14.18
CA GLU A 43 3.40 12.25 15.05
C GLU A 43 4.21 12.47 16.34
N ASN A 44 3.70 11.94 17.43
CA ASN A 44 4.34 12.04 18.73
C ASN A 44 4.90 10.68 19.15
N PRO A 45 6.23 10.50 19.19
CA PRO A 45 6.84 9.22 19.58
C PRO A 45 6.39 8.66 20.93
N LEU A 46 5.90 9.53 21.84
CA LEU A 46 5.40 9.09 23.15
C LEU A 46 4.16 8.19 23.03
N ASP A 47 3.35 8.32 21.97
CA ASP A 47 2.15 7.52 21.76
C ASP A 47 2.53 6.07 21.40
N TYR A 48 3.74 5.89 20.86
CA TYR A 48 4.37 4.61 20.52
C TYR A 48 5.27 4.06 21.65
N GLY A 49 5.27 4.71 22.82
CA GLY A 49 6.10 4.33 23.98
C GLY A 49 7.58 4.69 23.84
N LEU A 50 7.91 5.59 22.92
CA LEU A 50 9.28 6.04 22.63
C LEU A 50 9.50 7.47 23.14
N SER A 51 10.71 7.76 23.62
CA SER A 51 11.10 9.14 23.90
C SER A 51 11.49 9.89 22.64
N LYS A 52 11.42 11.23 22.66
CA LYS A 52 11.88 12.09 21.56
C LYS A 52 13.35 11.92 21.22
N ASP A 53 14.17 11.44 22.15
CA ASP A 53 15.59 11.15 21.90
C ASP A 53 15.80 9.85 21.12
N GLN A 54 14.85 8.91 21.20
CA GLN A 54 14.88 7.64 20.46
C GLN A 54 14.40 7.77 19.02
N VAL A 55 13.59 8.80 18.74
CA VAL A 55 13.07 9.08 17.37
C VAL A 55 13.42 10.51 17.03
N LYS A 56 14.45 10.67 16.22
CA LYS A 56 14.95 12.00 15.79
C LYS A 56 14.06 12.64 14.73
N ASP A 57 13.51 11.83 13.84
CA ASP A 57 12.57 12.22 12.81
C ASP A 57 11.28 11.42 13.05
N PRO A 58 10.24 12.05 13.58
CA PRO A 58 8.97 11.38 13.85
C PRO A 58 8.05 11.32 12.63
N SER A 59 8.49 11.80 11.46
CA SER A 59 7.69 11.64 10.24
C SER A 59 7.53 10.17 9.86
N MET A 60 6.36 9.82 9.37
CA MET A 60 6.02 8.50 8.88
C MET A 60 5.84 8.54 7.37
N VAL A 61 6.66 7.81 6.62
CA VAL A 61 6.43 7.63 5.18
C VAL A 61 5.28 6.66 4.96
N VAL A 62 4.57 6.85 3.86
CA VAL A 62 3.45 5.98 3.46
C VAL A 62 3.79 5.32 2.13
N PRO A 63 4.34 4.10 2.15
CA PRO A 63 4.63 3.34 0.94
C PRO A 63 3.38 2.61 0.44
N CYS A 64 3.31 2.44 -0.90
CA CYS A 64 2.39 1.50 -1.52
C CYS A 64 3.21 0.52 -2.35
N TYR A 65 2.79 -0.73 -2.41
CA TYR A 65 3.55 -1.76 -3.11
C TYR A 65 2.73 -2.44 -4.20
N LEU A 66 3.34 -2.61 -5.37
CA LEU A 66 2.83 -3.50 -6.41
C LEU A 66 3.78 -4.68 -6.54
N ILE A 67 3.30 -5.85 -6.20
CA ILE A 67 4.00 -7.12 -6.33
C ILE A 67 3.58 -7.76 -7.65
N VAL A 68 4.55 -7.95 -8.56
CA VAL A 68 4.33 -8.56 -9.87
C VAL A 68 4.97 -9.93 -9.89
N HIS A 69 4.13 -10.95 -10.06
CA HIS A 69 4.49 -12.35 -10.12
C HIS A 69 4.11 -12.94 -11.49
N PRO A 70 4.79 -13.99 -12.01
CA PRO A 70 4.40 -14.64 -13.29
C PRO A 70 2.95 -15.13 -13.34
N LYS A 71 2.33 -15.41 -12.17
CA LYS A 71 0.93 -15.88 -12.07
C LYS A 71 -0.09 -14.76 -11.82
N GLY A 72 0.33 -13.50 -11.71
CA GLY A 72 -0.56 -12.35 -11.46
C GLY A 72 0.08 -11.23 -10.66
N THR A 73 -0.74 -10.34 -10.14
CA THR A 73 -0.31 -9.14 -9.40
C THR A 73 -1.01 -9.05 -8.05
N LEU A 74 -0.31 -8.50 -7.05
CA LEU A 74 -0.87 -8.12 -5.76
C LEU A 74 -0.53 -6.65 -5.50
N VAL A 75 -1.54 -5.83 -5.18
CA VAL A 75 -1.32 -4.51 -4.58
C VAL A 75 -1.42 -4.66 -3.07
N TRP A 76 -0.43 -4.12 -2.36
CA TRP A 76 -0.34 -4.09 -0.91
C TRP A 76 -0.26 -2.65 -0.45
N ASP A 77 -1.23 -2.23 0.35
CA ASP A 77 -1.49 -0.88 0.81
C ASP A 77 -1.62 0.18 -0.31
N VAL A 78 -2.48 1.14 -0.12
CA VAL A 78 -2.90 2.03 -1.22
C VAL A 78 -2.98 3.51 -0.83
N GLY A 79 -2.18 3.90 0.15
CA GLY A 79 -1.88 5.30 0.45
C GLY A 79 -2.83 6.00 1.40
N ALA A 80 -2.51 7.27 1.67
CA ALA A 80 -3.10 8.08 2.75
C ALA A 80 -4.17 9.07 2.27
N ILE A 81 -4.16 9.48 0.99
CA ILE A 81 -5.14 10.40 0.43
C ILE A 81 -5.73 9.77 -0.84
N PRO A 82 -7.07 9.72 -1.00
CA PRO A 82 -7.68 9.19 -2.21
C PRO A 82 -7.27 10.00 -3.44
N ASP A 83 -6.91 9.31 -4.53
CA ASP A 83 -6.55 9.95 -5.80
C ASP A 83 -7.67 10.85 -6.34
N SER A 84 -8.94 10.53 -6.02
CA SER A 84 -10.10 11.35 -6.38
C SER A 84 -10.12 12.74 -5.73
N ALA A 85 -9.32 12.95 -4.70
CA ALA A 85 -9.19 14.23 -4.03
C ALA A 85 -8.17 15.16 -4.69
N PHE A 86 -7.33 14.61 -5.59
CA PHE A 86 -6.31 15.41 -6.28
C PHE A 86 -6.94 16.32 -7.34
N HIS A 87 -6.49 17.58 -7.36
CA HIS A 87 -6.85 18.57 -8.35
C HIS A 87 -5.61 19.09 -9.06
N GLY A 88 -5.22 18.43 -10.17
CA GLY A 88 -4.00 18.74 -10.94
C GLY A 88 -2.77 17.96 -10.44
N ASP A 89 -1.57 18.47 -10.81
CA ASP A 89 -0.29 17.78 -10.57
C ASP A 89 0.44 18.26 -9.29
N HIS A 90 -0.25 18.98 -8.42
CA HIS A 90 0.34 19.52 -7.20
C HIS A 90 0.24 18.54 -6.04
N PRO A 91 1.24 18.51 -5.13
CA PRO A 91 1.13 17.75 -3.89
C PRO A 91 -0.15 18.11 -3.13
N MET A 92 -0.81 17.10 -2.58
CA MET A 92 -1.98 17.31 -1.76
C MET A 92 -1.61 17.24 -0.28
N HIS A 93 -2.19 18.13 0.49
CA HIS A 93 -2.02 18.19 1.94
C HIS A 93 -3.38 17.99 2.61
N LEU A 94 -3.45 17.06 3.53
CA LEU A 94 -4.60 16.86 4.40
C LEU A 94 -4.14 17.07 5.84
N ARG A 95 -4.91 17.82 6.60
CA ARG A 95 -4.69 17.98 8.04
C ARG A 95 -5.74 17.14 8.77
N ASP A 96 -5.26 16.24 9.63
CA ASP A 96 -6.07 15.50 10.57
C ASP A 96 -5.52 15.76 11.98
N ASP A 97 -6.36 16.28 12.88
CA ASP A 97 -5.99 16.73 14.24
C ASP A 97 -4.69 17.55 14.26
N ASN A 98 -3.58 16.95 14.70
CA ASN A 98 -2.25 17.57 14.77
C ASN A 98 -1.35 17.19 13.61
N ASP A 99 -1.75 16.21 12.79
CA ASP A 99 -0.93 15.66 11.73
C ASP A 99 -1.18 16.35 10.39
N ILE A 100 -0.14 16.40 9.58
CA ILE A 100 -0.20 16.88 8.21
C ILE A 100 0.22 15.74 7.29
N VAL A 101 -0.73 15.21 6.58
CA VAL A 101 -0.48 14.22 5.54
C VAL A 101 -0.18 14.94 4.23
N THR A 102 0.94 14.61 3.61
CA THR A 102 1.34 15.15 2.31
C THR A 102 1.53 14.01 1.33
N VAL A 103 0.82 14.04 0.21
CA VAL A 103 0.99 13.06 -0.88
C VAL A 103 1.51 13.79 -2.12
N PRO A 104 2.71 13.42 -2.63
CA PRO A 104 3.36 14.15 -3.71
C PRO A 104 2.66 13.94 -5.05
N ARG A 105 2.12 12.75 -5.31
CA ARG A 105 1.48 12.36 -6.57
C ARG A 105 0.44 11.28 -6.34
N PRO A 106 -0.67 11.29 -7.12
CA PRO A 106 -1.67 10.23 -7.04
C PRO A 106 -1.09 8.86 -7.43
N LEU A 107 -1.54 7.78 -6.76
CA LEU A 107 -1.03 6.41 -6.94
C LEU A 107 -1.41 5.81 -8.30
N LEU A 108 -2.69 5.91 -8.67
CA LEU A 108 -3.25 5.18 -9.82
C LEU A 108 -2.59 5.59 -11.16
N PRO A 109 -2.33 6.89 -11.44
CA PRO A 109 -1.58 7.31 -12.61
C PRO A 109 -0.13 6.77 -12.62
N GLN A 110 0.54 6.70 -11.47
CA GLN A 110 1.89 6.14 -11.39
C GLN A 110 1.90 4.66 -11.75
N MET A 111 0.94 3.87 -11.24
CA MET A 111 0.77 2.46 -11.60
C MET A 111 0.46 2.29 -13.09
N ALA A 112 -0.45 3.09 -13.63
CA ALA A 112 -0.80 3.04 -15.05
C ALA A 112 0.39 3.38 -15.96
N ALA A 113 1.25 4.33 -15.56
CA ALA A 113 2.44 4.73 -16.32
C ALA A 113 3.46 3.60 -16.49
N ILE A 114 3.53 2.67 -15.53
CA ILE A 114 4.38 1.47 -15.61
C ILE A 114 3.65 0.25 -16.20
N GLY A 115 2.41 0.41 -16.69
CA GLY A 115 1.64 -0.61 -17.38
C GLY A 115 0.74 -1.48 -16.49
N TYR A 116 0.48 -1.07 -15.26
CA TYR A 116 -0.37 -1.78 -14.30
C TYR A 116 -1.53 -0.88 -13.78
N PRO A 117 -2.51 -0.53 -14.64
CA PRO A 117 -3.68 0.21 -14.16
C PRO A 117 -4.48 -0.63 -13.14
N ALA A 118 -5.20 0.01 -12.23
CA ALA A 118 -5.96 -0.67 -11.18
C ALA A 118 -6.88 -1.79 -11.72
N SER A 119 -7.46 -1.59 -12.91
CA SER A 119 -8.31 -2.60 -13.56
C SER A 119 -7.59 -3.89 -13.99
N SER A 120 -6.26 -3.91 -14.01
CA SER A 120 -5.46 -5.08 -14.38
C SER A 120 -4.94 -5.86 -13.15
N ILE A 121 -5.24 -5.42 -11.95
CA ILE A 121 -4.73 -6.01 -10.72
C ILE A 121 -5.53 -7.26 -10.35
N THR A 122 -4.81 -8.37 -10.10
CA THR A 122 -5.40 -9.67 -9.76
C THR A 122 -5.90 -9.70 -8.32
N TYR A 123 -5.03 -9.29 -7.39
CA TYR A 123 -5.29 -9.31 -5.95
C TYR A 123 -5.04 -7.94 -5.35
N VAL A 124 -5.82 -7.61 -4.33
CA VAL A 124 -5.57 -6.49 -3.43
C VAL A 124 -5.60 -7.00 -1.99
N ALA A 125 -4.67 -6.53 -1.19
CA ALA A 125 -4.64 -6.74 0.25
C ALA A 125 -4.10 -5.49 0.93
N PHE A 126 -4.47 -5.29 2.18
CA PHE A 126 -3.97 -4.22 3.03
C PHE A 126 -3.39 -4.84 4.29
N SER A 127 -2.35 -4.22 4.82
CA SER A 127 -1.84 -4.61 6.13
C SER A 127 -2.95 -4.51 7.18
N HIS A 128 -3.73 -3.42 7.12
CA HIS A 128 -4.88 -3.17 7.97
C HIS A 128 -5.75 -2.02 7.41
N TYR A 129 -6.79 -1.59 8.16
CA TYR A 129 -7.81 -0.65 7.66
C TYR A 129 -7.60 0.82 8.05
N HIS A 130 -6.46 1.23 8.61
CA HIS A 130 -6.23 2.64 8.87
C HIS A 130 -6.12 3.44 7.58
N PHE A 131 -6.42 4.75 7.67
CA PHE A 131 -6.67 5.60 6.52
C PHE A 131 -5.50 5.66 5.52
N ASP A 132 -4.28 5.62 6.04
CA ASP A 132 -3.04 5.73 5.29
C ASP A 132 -2.61 4.45 4.56
N HIS A 133 -3.30 3.34 4.80
CA HIS A 133 -3.12 2.07 4.09
C HIS A 133 -4.22 1.79 3.06
N ILE A 134 -5.37 2.47 3.15
CA ILE A 134 -6.57 2.10 2.38
C ILE A 134 -7.18 3.22 1.55
N ALA A 135 -6.57 4.41 1.46
CA ALA A 135 -7.21 5.58 0.87
C ALA A 135 -7.74 5.35 -0.56
N ASN A 136 -7.07 4.54 -1.38
CA ASN A 136 -7.47 4.21 -2.73
C ASN A 136 -8.15 2.82 -2.87
N ALA A 137 -8.59 2.19 -1.78
CA ALA A 137 -9.11 0.82 -1.78
C ALA A 137 -10.28 0.61 -2.75
N ASN A 138 -11.17 1.59 -2.88
CA ASN A 138 -12.30 1.52 -3.81
C ASN A 138 -11.89 1.33 -5.28
N ALA A 139 -10.73 1.81 -5.69
CA ALA A 139 -10.23 1.68 -7.06
C ALA A 139 -9.90 0.22 -7.42
N PHE A 140 -9.68 -0.63 -6.41
CA PHE A 140 -9.33 -2.04 -6.56
C PHE A 140 -10.52 -2.98 -6.30
N ALA A 141 -11.74 -2.47 -6.26
CA ALA A 141 -12.94 -3.28 -6.03
C ALA A 141 -13.17 -4.38 -7.10
N GLY A 142 -12.58 -4.22 -8.29
CA GLY A 142 -12.57 -5.25 -9.35
C GLY A 142 -11.58 -6.39 -9.13
N SER A 143 -10.61 -6.23 -8.23
CA SER A 143 -9.64 -7.25 -7.85
C SER A 143 -10.23 -8.26 -6.86
N THR A 144 -9.57 -9.41 -6.70
CA THR A 144 -9.91 -10.32 -5.59
C THR A 144 -9.27 -9.79 -4.31
N TRP A 145 -10.09 -9.45 -3.33
CA TRP A 145 -9.64 -8.93 -2.04
C TRP A 145 -9.23 -10.06 -1.09
N LEU A 146 -7.99 -10.00 -0.58
CA LEU A 146 -7.45 -10.94 0.40
C LEU A 146 -7.47 -10.26 1.77
N VAL A 147 -8.23 -10.79 2.72
CA VAL A 147 -8.43 -10.15 4.02
C VAL A 147 -8.73 -11.17 5.12
N HIS A 148 -8.19 -10.94 6.32
CA HIS A 148 -8.59 -11.73 7.49
C HIS A 148 -10.02 -11.37 7.90
N PRO A 149 -10.85 -12.37 8.32
CA PRO A 149 -12.26 -12.14 8.74
C PRO A 149 -12.40 -11.04 9.78
N ALA A 150 -11.54 -11.03 10.81
CA ALA A 150 -11.58 -10.03 11.89
C ALA A 150 -11.35 -8.60 11.39
N GLU A 151 -10.47 -8.43 10.38
CA GLU A 151 -10.22 -7.11 9.77
C GLU A 151 -11.44 -6.65 8.97
N ARG A 152 -11.96 -7.53 8.12
CA ARG A 152 -13.17 -7.24 7.34
C ARG A 152 -14.35 -6.85 8.22
N ASP A 153 -14.57 -7.59 9.32
CA ASP A 153 -15.66 -7.30 10.24
C ASP A 153 -15.46 -5.94 10.93
N ALA A 154 -14.23 -5.60 11.37
CA ALA A 154 -13.89 -4.30 11.93
C ALA A 154 -14.14 -3.18 10.92
N MET A 155 -13.69 -3.32 9.67
CA MET A 155 -13.90 -2.34 8.61
C MET A 155 -15.38 -2.00 8.42
N PHE A 156 -16.24 -2.99 8.32
CA PHE A 156 -17.67 -2.75 8.04
C PHE A 156 -18.52 -2.47 9.28
N THR A 157 -17.95 -2.48 10.48
CA THR A 157 -18.54 -1.92 11.71
C THR A 157 -18.05 -0.51 12.03
N ALA A 158 -17.02 -0.01 11.34
CA ALA A 158 -16.49 1.33 11.49
C ALA A 158 -17.53 2.42 11.11
N SER A 159 -17.19 3.68 11.39
CA SER A 159 -18.05 4.81 11.04
C SER A 159 -18.33 4.89 9.54
N ALA A 160 -19.48 5.43 9.15
CA ALA A 160 -19.83 5.62 7.74
C ALA A 160 -18.79 6.48 6.99
N GLN A 161 -18.15 7.42 7.67
CA GLN A 161 -17.12 8.27 7.09
C GLN A 161 -15.88 7.46 6.71
N GLN A 162 -15.39 6.59 7.60
CA GLN A 162 -14.26 5.69 7.29
C GLN A 162 -14.61 4.74 6.14
N GLN A 163 -15.83 4.20 6.12
CA GLN A 163 -16.26 3.28 5.07
C GLN A 163 -16.25 3.92 3.68
N THR A 164 -16.26 5.25 3.53
CA THR A 164 -16.19 5.92 2.21
C THR A 164 -14.94 5.52 1.42
N LEU A 165 -13.83 5.20 2.07
CA LEU A 165 -12.56 4.85 1.43
C LEU A 165 -12.58 3.44 0.80
N TYR A 166 -13.39 2.51 1.34
CA TYR A 166 -13.37 1.09 0.97
C TYR A 166 -14.75 0.46 0.78
N TYR A 167 -15.81 1.26 0.79
CA TYR A 167 -17.19 0.74 0.70
C TYR A 167 -17.42 -0.20 -0.49
N GLN A 168 -16.76 0.04 -1.62
CA GLN A 168 -16.88 -0.76 -2.83
C GLN A 168 -16.37 -2.20 -2.63
N LEU A 169 -15.42 -2.42 -1.72
CA LEU A 169 -14.89 -3.76 -1.41
C LEU A 169 -15.94 -4.70 -0.82
N LYS A 170 -17.03 -4.17 -0.28
CA LYS A 170 -18.15 -4.97 0.22
C LYS A 170 -18.72 -5.92 -0.84
N HIS A 171 -18.59 -5.54 -2.12
CA HIS A 171 -19.09 -6.29 -3.27
C HIS A 171 -17.99 -6.97 -4.07
N SER A 172 -16.73 -6.85 -3.66
CA SER A 172 -15.59 -7.48 -4.33
C SER A 172 -15.59 -8.98 -4.11
N LYS A 173 -15.04 -9.71 -5.09
CA LYS A 173 -14.66 -11.10 -4.84
C LYS A 173 -13.67 -11.11 -3.68
N THR A 174 -13.98 -11.85 -2.62
CA THR A 174 -13.18 -11.86 -1.40
C THR A 174 -12.74 -13.27 -1.07
N ILE A 175 -11.48 -13.42 -0.70
CA ILE A 175 -10.94 -14.63 -0.06
C ILE A 175 -10.69 -14.28 1.40
N LEU A 176 -11.41 -14.94 2.29
CA LEU A 176 -11.21 -14.81 3.74
C LEU A 176 -10.02 -15.68 4.16
N LEU A 177 -8.99 -15.04 4.71
CA LEU A 177 -7.77 -15.69 5.17
C LEU A 177 -8.01 -16.23 6.58
N THR A 178 -8.24 -17.54 6.69
CA THR A 178 -8.55 -18.21 7.98
C THR A 178 -7.33 -18.83 8.63
N ASP A 179 -6.26 -19.05 7.86
CA ASP A 179 -5.01 -19.61 8.33
C ASP A 179 -4.03 -18.50 8.72
N ASN A 180 -3.04 -18.81 9.54
CA ASN A 180 -2.02 -17.84 9.95
C ASN A 180 -1.13 -17.39 8.77
N ASP A 181 -0.94 -18.24 7.79
CA ASP A 181 -0.15 -17.99 6.59
C ASP A 181 -0.98 -18.28 5.34
N TYR A 182 -0.98 -17.36 4.39
CA TYR A 182 -1.65 -17.53 3.10
C TYR A 182 -0.67 -17.29 1.94
N ASP A 183 -0.37 -18.35 1.18
CA ASP A 183 0.47 -18.27 -0.01
C ASP A 183 -0.35 -17.78 -1.20
N VAL A 184 -0.10 -16.52 -1.61
CA VAL A 184 -0.91 -15.81 -2.63
C VAL A 184 -0.85 -16.48 -3.99
N PHE A 185 0.31 -17.01 -4.38
CA PHE A 185 0.53 -17.60 -5.72
C PHE A 185 0.81 -19.11 -5.68
N GLY A 186 0.84 -19.73 -4.49
CA GLY A 186 1.00 -21.17 -4.30
C GLY A 186 2.40 -21.70 -4.59
N ASP A 187 3.46 -20.87 -4.40
CA ASP A 187 4.86 -21.26 -4.57
C ASP A 187 5.78 -20.77 -3.43
N GLY A 188 5.18 -20.19 -2.41
CA GLY A 188 5.86 -19.71 -1.20
C GLY A 188 6.67 -18.45 -1.41
N SER A 189 6.55 -17.76 -2.56
CA SER A 189 7.29 -16.53 -2.83
C SER A 189 6.61 -15.27 -2.26
N VAL A 190 5.29 -15.30 -2.09
CA VAL A 190 4.47 -14.19 -1.58
C VAL A 190 3.47 -14.75 -0.56
N VAL A 191 3.73 -14.50 0.71
CA VAL A 191 2.93 -15.06 1.80
C VAL A 191 2.42 -13.95 2.71
N ILE A 192 1.10 -13.84 2.84
CA ILE A 192 0.46 -12.99 3.84
C ILE A 192 0.46 -13.75 5.17
N LYS A 193 0.94 -13.11 6.24
CA LYS A 193 0.99 -13.68 7.59
C LYS A 193 0.09 -12.90 8.53
N TYR A 194 -0.70 -13.61 9.31
CA TYR A 194 -1.57 -13.01 10.32
C TYR A 194 -0.74 -12.49 11.49
N ALA A 195 -0.88 -11.20 11.79
CA ALA A 195 -0.13 -10.51 12.84
C ALA A 195 -1.03 -9.52 13.61
N PRO A 196 -2.13 -10.01 14.23
CA PRO A 196 -3.16 -9.16 14.81
C PRO A 196 -2.66 -8.40 16.05
N GLY A 197 -3.39 -7.35 16.41
CA GLY A 197 -3.19 -6.58 17.63
C GLY A 197 -3.30 -5.08 17.41
N HIS A 198 -2.56 -4.52 16.47
CA HIS A 198 -2.70 -3.13 16.03
C HIS A 198 -4.14 -2.88 15.52
N THR A 199 -4.58 -3.73 14.61
CA THR A 199 -6.01 -3.92 14.34
C THR A 199 -6.39 -5.39 14.54
N PRO A 200 -7.70 -5.74 14.63
CA PRO A 200 -8.13 -7.12 14.90
C PRO A 200 -7.65 -8.15 13.89
N GLY A 201 -7.47 -7.75 12.65
CA GLY A 201 -7.06 -8.64 11.57
C GLY A 201 -5.77 -8.19 10.87
N HIS A 202 -4.95 -7.37 11.52
CA HIS A 202 -3.70 -6.90 10.96
C HIS A 202 -2.84 -8.04 10.43
N GLN A 203 -2.17 -7.82 9.31
CA GLN A 203 -1.35 -8.80 8.62
C GLN A 203 -0.06 -8.17 8.10
N VAL A 204 0.95 -8.98 7.84
CA VAL A 204 2.24 -8.59 7.29
C VAL A 204 2.54 -9.40 6.03
N LEU A 205 3.41 -8.89 5.15
CA LEU A 205 3.70 -9.53 3.87
C LEU A 205 5.15 -10.05 3.83
N ALA A 206 5.29 -11.36 3.69
CA ALA A 206 6.58 -12.03 3.50
C ALA A 206 6.82 -12.29 2.01
N LEU A 207 7.98 -11.87 1.51
CA LEU A 207 8.41 -12.03 0.13
C LEU A 207 9.73 -12.82 0.06
N LYS A 208 9.91 -13.61 -1.01
CA LYS A 208 11.21 -14.20 -1.38
C LYS A 208 11.65 -13.61 -2.71
N LEU A 209 12.39 -12.53 -2.66
CA LEU A 209 12.87 -11.82 -3.84
C LEU A 209 14.12 -12.52 -4.41
N PRO A 210 14.24 -12.64 -5.73
CA PRO A 210 15.33 -13.39 -6.37
C PRO A 210 16.74 -12.86 -6.07
N GLU A 211 16.92 -11.54 -6.01
CA GLU A 211 18.21 -10.90 -5.81
C GLU A 211 18.38 -10.39 -4.37
N THR A 212 17.34 -9.79 -3.79
CA THR A 212 17.34 -9.21 -2.45
C THR A 212 17.27 -10.27 -1.35
N GLY A 213 16.71 -11.45 -1.66
CA GLY A 213 16.44 -12.49 -0.70
C GLY A 213 15.10 -12.32 0.03
N PRO A 214 14.93 -12.93 1.21
CA PRO A 214 13.70 -12.86 1.95
C PRO A 214 13.51 -11.48 2.60
N VAL A 215 12.26 -10.98 2.54
CA VAL A 215 11.82 -9.68 3.07
C VAL A 215 10.52 -9.87 3.84
N LEU A 216 10.34 -9.11 4.92
CA LEU A 216 9.07 -8.96 5.65
C LEU A 216 8.66 -7.49 5.64
N ILE A 217 7.52 -7.18 5.01
CA ILE A 217 6.88 -5.87 5.06
C ILE A 217 5.93 -5.88 6.25
N ALA A 218 6.13 -4.96 7.20
CA ALA A 218 5.61 -5.09 8.55
C ALA A 218 4.19 -4.55 8.76
N GLY A 219 3.64 -3.73 7.81
CA GLY A 219 2.51 -2.88 8.17
C GLY A 219 2.83 -2.08 9.43
N ASP A 220 1.85 -1.91 10.29
CA ASP A 220 1.96 -1.18 11.55
C ASP A 220 2.24 -2.08 12.76
N LEU A 221 2.80 -3.27 12.50
CA LEU A 221 3.31 -4.08 13.59
C LEU A 221 4.44 -3.34 14.35
N TRP A 222 5.20 -2.50 13.64
CA TRP A 222 6.12 -1.49 14.15
C TRP A 222 6.05 -0.25 13.27
N HIS A 223 5.94 0.93 13.89
CA HIS A 223 5.98 2.22 13.22
C HIS A 223 7.42 2.76 13.14
N TYR A 224 8.20 2.54 14.20
CA TYR A 224 9.59 2.96 14.30
C TYR A 224 10.52 1.78 14.60
N PRO A 225 11.74 1.76 14.05
CA PRO A 225 12.71 0.69 14.35
C PRO A 225 13.00 0.51 15.85
N ALA A 226 12.92 1.61 16.63
CA ALA A 226 13.17 1.59 18.08
C ALA A 226 12.12 0.79 18.87
N GLU A 227 10.90 0.62 18.35
CA GLU A 227 9.85 -0.17 19.00
C GLU A 227 10.21 -1.66 19.13
N ARG A 228 11.11 -2.16 18.30
CA ARG A 228 11.56 -3.57 18.36
C ARG A 228 12.22 -3.94 19.69
N SER A 229 12.75 -2.96 20.41
CA SER A 229 13.37 -3.17 21.74
C SER A 229 12.38 -3.02 22.90
N LEU A 230 11.13 -2.58 22.63
CA LEU A 230 10.14 -2.35 23.67
C LEU A 230 9.45 -3.64 24.10
N THR A 231 9.05 -3.63 25.38
CA THR A 231 8.18 -4.68 25.98
C THR A 231 6.72 -4.24 26.06
N THR A 232 6.41 -3.06 25.52
CA THR A 232 5.07 -2.47 25.42
C THR A 232 4.70 -2.25 23.97
N ALA A 233 3.42 -2.19 23.67
CA ALA A 233 2.87 -1.80 22.39
C ALA A 233 2.12 -0.46 22.54
N PRO A 234 1.80 0.26 21.46
CA PRO A 234 0.98 1.45 21.49
C PRO A 234 -0.32 1.22 22.24
N LYS A 235 -0.79 2.23 22.99
CA LYS A 235 -2.01 2.11 23.81
C LYS A 235 -3.27 2.07 22.93
N ASP A 236 -3.19 2.67 21.77
CA ASP A 236 -4.29 2.78 20.82
C ASP A 236 -4.42 1.57 19.90
N ASP A 237 -3.50 0.60 20.02
CA ASP A 237 -3.69 -0.71 19.39
C ASP A 237 -4.99 -1.35 19.87
N ALA A 238 -5.72 -1.99 18.98
CA ALA A 238 -6.97 -2.69 19.32
C ALA A 238 -6.75 -3.73 20.43
N ASN A 239 -5.57 -4.36 20.47
CA ASN A 239 -5.14 -5.27 21.52
C ASN A 239 -3.60 -5.24 21.69
N PRO A 240 -3.06 -4.39 22.58
CA PRO A 240 -1.61 -4.28 22.79
C PRO A 240 -0.91 -5.57 23.18
N GLN A 241 -1.58 -6.47 23.91
CA GLN A 241 -1.01 -7.76 24.27
C GLN A 241 -0.87 -8.69 23.08
N GLN A 242 -1.84 -8.64 22.17
CA GLN A 242 -1.83 -9.40 20.93
C GLN A 242 -0.75 -8.84 19.98
N THR A 243 -0.59 -7.52 19.88
CA THR A 243 0.53 -6.88 19.14
C THR A 243 1.87 -7.41 19.62
N LEU A 244 2.09 -7.47 20.94
CA LEU A 244 3.33 -8.03 21.48
C LEU A 244 3.53 -9.52 21.17
N ALA A 245 2.44 -10.29 21.11
CA ALA A 245 2.52 -11.69 20.68
C ALA A 245 2.90 -11.81 19.20
N SER A 246 2.28 -10.97 18.34
CA SER A 246 2.58 -10.89 16.91
C SER A 246 4.01 -10.42 16.65
N ARG A 247 4.49 -9.39 17.37
CA ARG A 247 5.90 -8.95 17.32
C ARG A 247 6.87 -10.08 17.65
N ARG A 248 6.62 -10.84 18.71
CA ARG A 248 7.47 -12.00 19.06
C ARG A 248 7.46 -13.09 17.99
N ALA A 249 6.30 -13.38 17.40
CA ALA A 249 6.19 -14.36 16.33
C ALA A 249 6.96 -13.92 15.07
N MET A 250 6.84 -12.64 14.69
CA MET A 250 7.53 -12.10 13.52
C MET A 250 9.04 -11.94 13.77
N GLU A 251 9.50 -11.61 14.97
CA GLU A 251 10.93 -11.63 15.31
C GLU A 251 11.52 -13.06 15.21
N ALA A 252 10.76 -14.08 15.63
CA ALA A 252 11.17 -15.47 15.46
C ALA A 252 11.26 -15.86 13.97
N TYR A 253 10.28 -15.42 13.17
CA TYR A 253 10.29 -15.61 11.72
C TYR A 253 11.50 -14.92 11.06
N LEU A 254 11.77 -13.65 11.39
CA LEU A 254 12.93 -12.92 10.88
C LEU A 254 14.24 -13.64 11.18
N LYS A 255 14.40 -14.13 12.43
CA LYS A 255 15.58 -14.90 12.84
C LYS A 255 15.72 -16.22 12.08
N GLN A 256 14.61 -16.93 11.85
CA GLN A 256 14.61 -18.23 11.18
C GLN A 256 14.85 -18.10 9.68
N SER A 257 14.22 -17.12 9.04
CA SER A 257 14.26 -16.94 7.57
C SER A 257 15.46 -16.12 7.09
N GLY A 258 16.08 -15.34 7.99
CA GLY A 258 17.07 -14.32 7.62
C GLY A 258 16.47 -13.14 6.84
N ALA A 259 15.15 -12.94 6.94
CA ALA A 259 14.47 -11.89 6.18
C ALA A 259 14.89 -10.50 6.65
N GLN A 260 15.02 -9.59 5.69
CA GLN A 260 15.13 -8.16 5.96
C GLN A 260 13.76 -7.66 6.42
N LEU A 261 13.73 -6.86 7.48
CA LEU A 261 12.51 -6.20 7.94
C LEU A 261 12.39 -4.84 7.25
N TRP A 262 11.29 -4.62 6.53
CA TRP A 262 10.89 -3.32 6.02
C TRP A 262 9.74 -2.80 6.88
N ILE A 263 10.06 -1.84 7.76
CA ILE A 263 9.08 -1.10 8.55
C ILE A 263 8.50 -0.02 7.62
N GLU A 264 7.20 -0.06 7.39
CA GLU A 264 6.57 0.75 6.35
C GLU A 264 6.71 2.24 6.62
N HIS A 265 6.57 2.66 7.87
CA HIS A 265 6.66 4.06 8.26
C HIS A 265 8.09 4.59 8.47
N ASP A 266 9.12 3.74 8.36
CA ASP A 266 10.51 4.16 8.58
C ASP A 266 11.09 4.92 7.38
N PRO A 267 11.33 6.26 7.50
CA PRO A 267 11.87 7.05 6.40
C PRO A 267 13.27 6.61 5.98
N VAL A 268 14.05 6.01 6.89
CA VAL A 268 15.41 5.51 6.58
C VAL A 268 15.31 4.29 5.68
N THR A 269 14.52 3.29 6.04
CA THR A 269 14.27 2.12 5.18
C THR A 269 13.72 2.55 3.83
N PHE A 270 12.70 3.42 3.83
CA PHE A 270 12.09 3.91 2.59
C PHE A 270 13.10 4.60 1.68
N ALA A 271 14.02 5.43 2.20
CA ALA A 271 15.01 6.16 1.40
C ALA A 271 15.94 5.24 0.61
N TRP A 272 16.25 4.05 1.14
CA TRP A 272 17.17 3.08 0.51
C TRP A 272 16.52 2.26 -0.60
N LEU A 273 15.23 2.04 -0.53
CA LEU A 273 14.52 1.20 -1.47
C LEU A 273 14.34 1.91 -2.82
N LYS A 274 14.47 1.17 -3.92
CA LYS A 274 14.15 1.69 -5.26
C LYS A 274 12.67 1.99 -5.35
N LYS A 275 12.32 3.11 -6.01
CA LYS A 275 10.93 3.52 -6.26
C LYS A 275 10.58 3.30 -7.73
N ALA A 276 9.27 3.13 -7.98
CA ALA A 276 8.76 3.10 -9.34
C ALA A 276 9.21 4.35 -10.15
N PRO A 277 9.60 4.21 -11.43
CA PRO A 277 9.39 3.03 -12.30
C PRO A 277 10.41 1.89 -12.14
N ASP A 278 11.45 2.06 -11.33
CA ASP A 278 12.38 0.98 -11.01
C ASP A 278 11.71 -0.05 -10.08
N TYR A 279 12.24 -1.27 -10.07
CA TYR A 279 11.72 -2.35 -9.23
C TYR A 279 12.84 -3.03 -8.43
N ILE A 280 12.43 -3.80 -7.43
CA ILE A 280 13.28 -4.62 -6.56
C ILE A 280 13.01 -6.09 -6.91
N GLN A 281 14.06 -6.87 -7.03
CA GLN A 281 14.02 -8.34 -7.27
C GLN A 281 14.73 -9.11 -6.18
#